data_619fcff31fabbf002640920fa4c669a2
#
_entry.id   619fcff31fabbf002640920fa4c669a2
#
_cell.length_a   1.000
_cell.length_b   1.000
_cell.length_c   1.000
_cell.angle_alpha   90.00
_cell.angle_beta   90.00
_cell.angle_gamma   90.00
#
_symmetry.space_group_name_H-M   'P 1'
#
loop_
_entity.id
_entity.type
_entity.pdbx_description
1 polymer ?
#
loop_
_entity_poly.entity_id
_entity_poly.type
_entity_poly.pdbx_seq_one_letter_code
_entity_poly.pdbx_strand_id
1 'polypeptide(L)'
;MDRALWISWYDLPDNGRDAYLSWLHGTHMPNVVKRPGVQWAAHFKSEGAPIQSGVPRGAHGRLRHTDDPAVPKGNAYILIFGGETAHAFAHPVPPKYRASLSKEDQKMIAMRIGERTNLLTDENGIGGPEAGKRDPKQALSPCIQLGTFNAGDVPEDELLDWYANWRLPSMNKLPGCVGIRKLVSVSGWAKHSVLYEFVSLEARNKYFPDHEKATPEMDAWTDRMVRKLLHAPGSPNVAQRIASTVK
;
A
#
# COMPACT_ATOMS: atom_id res chain seq x y z
N MET A 1 18.17 4.42 3.97
CA MET A 1 16.77 4.89 3.97
C MET A 1 16.12 4.38 2.69
N ASP A 2 15.00 3.71 2.79
CA ASP A 2 14.24 3.21 1.65
C ASP A 2 13.44 4.37 1.03
N ARG A 3 13.61 4.59 -0.26
CA ARG A 3 12.90 5.63 -1.03
C ARG A 3 11.99 5.07 -2.11
N ALA A 4 11.90 3.75 -2.19
CA ALA A 4 11.09 3.12 -3.21
C ALA A 4 10.47 1.83 -2.70
N LEU A 5 9.33 1.49 -3.30
CA LEU A 5 8.58 0.29 -2.97
C LEU A 5 8.30 -0.50 -4.26
N TRP A 6 8.46 -1.83 -4.17
CA TRP A 6 7.84 -2.77 -5.08
C TRP A 6 6.66 -3.40 -4.36
N ILE A 7 5.45 -3.13 -4.82
CA ILE A 7 4.22 -3.61 -4.20
C ILE A 7 3.49 -4.55 -5.15
N SER A 8 3.02 -5.69 -4.63
CA SER A 8 2.14 -6.61 -5.34
C SER A 8 0.88 -6.86 -4.52
N TRP A 9 -0.29 -6.74 -5.14
CA TRP A 9 -1.60 -7.12 -4.59
C TRP A 9 -2.08 -8.38 -5.29
N TYR A 10 -2.62 -9.32 -4.56
CA TYR A 10 -3.11 -10.59 -5.13
C TYR A 10 -4.04 -11.34 -4.17
N ASP A 11 -4.78 -12.30 -4.70
CA ASP A 11 -5.50 -13.30 -3.95
C ASP A 11 -4.78 -14.65 -4.02
N LEU A 12 -5.15 -15.57 -3.14
CA LEU A 12 -4.64 -16.95 -3.12
C LEU A 12 -5.82 -17.93 -3.12
N PRO A 13 -5.68 -19.08 -3.79
CA PRO A 13 -6.64 -20.17 -3.65
C PRO A 13 -6.61 -20.73 -2.23
N ASP A 14 -7.68 -21.37 -1.79
CA ASP A 14 -7.73 -22.04 -0.48
C ASP A 14 -6.75 -23.21 -0.44
N ASN A 15 -6.72 -24.00 -1.51
CA ASN A 15 -5.80 -25.12 -1.62
C ASN A 15 -4.36 -24.64 -1.83
N GLY A 16 -3.45 -25.14 -0.99
CA GLY A 16 -2.02 -24.82 -1.06
C GLY A 16 -1.63 -23.44 -0.46
N ARG A 17 -2.57 -22.69 0.11
CA ARG A 17 -2.31 -21.36 0.71
C ARG A 17 -1.21 -21.42 1.77
N ASP A 18 -1.29 -22.36 2.69
CA ASP A 18 -0.32 -22.45 3.80
C ASP A 18 1.08 -22.79 3.28
N ALA A 19 1.17 -23.67 2.29
CA ALA A 19 2.44 -23.97 1.62
C ALA A 19 3.02 -22.74 0.92
N TYR A 20 2.17 -21.96 0.23
CA TYR A 20 2.56 -20.70 -0.38
C TYR A 20 3.07 -19.70 0.66
N LEU A 21 2.34 -19.47 1.76
CA LEU A 21 2.74 -18.54 2.83
C LEU A 21 4.06 -18.97 3.47
N SER A 22 4.24 -20.24 3.75
CA SER A 22 5.48 -20.80 4.30
C SER A 22 6.67 -20.56 3.36
N TRP A 23 6.51 -20.84 2.06
CA TRP A 23 7.50 -20.57 1.03
C TRP A 23 7.80 -19.07 0.89
N LEU A 24 6.74 -18.23 0.84
CA LEU A 24 6.90 -16.80 0.70
C LEU A 24 7.73 -16.20 1.83
N HIS A 25 7.37 -16.52 3.08
CA HIS A 25 8.00 -15.96 4.27
C HIS A 25 9.39 -16.56 4.54
N GLY A 26 9.55 -17.86 4.36
CA GLY A 26 10.80 -18.57 4.66
C GLY A 26 11.85 -18.55 3.54
N THR A 27 11.43 -18.33 2.29
CA THR A 27 12.32 -18.45 1.13
C THR A 27 12.29 -17.20 0.25
N HIS A 28 11.16 -16.84 -0.30
CA HIS A 28 11.08 -15.80 -1.34
C HIS A 28 11.43 -14.41 -0.79
N MET A 29 10.79 -13.98 0.31
CA MET A 29 11.07 -12.67 0.91
C MET A 29 12.55 -12.53 1.31
N PRO A 30 13.17 -13.48 2.04
CA PRO A 30 14.60 -13.43 2.35
C PRO A 30 15.49 -13.37 1.11
N ASN A 31 15.17 -14.11 0.04
CA ASN A 31 15.96 -14.11 -1.18
C ASN A 31 15.87 -12.79 -1.95
N VAL A 32 14.70 -12.15 -2.00
CA VAL A 32 14.56 -10.83 -2.61
C VAL A 32 15.30 -9.77 -1.80
N VAL A 33 15.25 -9.82 -0.46
CA VAL A 33 15.94 -8.86 0.43
C VAL A 33 17.47 -8.95 0.29
N LYS A 34 18.03 -10.10 -0.07
CA LYS A 34 19.48 -10.23 -0.37
C LYS A 34 19.92 -9.46 -1.62
N ARG A 35 19.01 -9.07 -2.51
CA ARG A 35 19.37 -8.33 -3.73
C ARG A 35 20.00 -6.97 -3.38
N PRO A 36 20.97 -6.49 -4.19
CA PRO A 36 21.55 -5.17 -3.99
C PRO A 36 20.48 -4.06 -3.98
N GLY A 37 20.56 -3.15 -3.03
CA GLY A 37 19.64 -2.01 -2.87
C GLY A 37 18.27 -2.36 -2.29
N VAL A 38 17.92 -3.63 -2.10
CA VAL A 38 16.71 -4.04 -1.36
C VAL A 38 17.04 -4.12 0.11
N GLN A 39 16.18 -3.55 0.96
CA GLN A 39 16.45 -3.40 2.39
C GLN A 39 15.54 -4.26 3.27
N TRP A 40 14.29 -4.44 2.87
CA TRP A 40 13.31 -5.18 3.63
C TRP A 40 12.15 -5.69 2.78
N ALA A 41 11.38 -6.59 3.36
CA ALA A 41 10.10 -7.08 2.84
C ALA A 41 9.05 -7.11 3.95
N ALA A 42 7.80 -6.83 3.62
CA ALA A 42 6.65 -6.98 4.50
C ALA A 42 5.48 -7.59 3.74
N HIS A 43 4.78 -8.52 4.38
CA HIS A 43 3.60 -9.16 3.84
C HIS A 43 2.41 -8.88 4.74
N PHE A 44 1.31 -8.44 4.12
CA PHE A 44 0.09 -8.04 4.80
C PHE A 44 -1.09 -8.86 4.32
N LYS A 45 -2.02 -9.12 5.22
CA LYS A 45 -3.35 -9.63 4.91
C LYS A 45 -4.34 -8.48 5.00
N SER A 46 -5.09 -8.26 3.93
CA SER A 46 -6.12 -7.23 3.87
C SER A 46 -7.30 -7.60 4.77
N GLU A 47 -7.86 -6.61 5.45
CA GLU A 47 -9.09 -6.74 6.25
C GLU A 47 -10.36 -6.81 5.39
N GLY A 48 -10.18 -6.89 4.07
CA GLY A 48 -11.27 -6.77 3.09
C GLY A 48 -11.63 -5.32 2.82
N ALA A 49 -12.66 -5.09 2.01
CA ALA A 49 -13.24 -3.76 1.92
C ALA A 49 -13.71 -3.39 3.33
N PRO A 50 -13.33 -2.22 3.89
CA PRO A 50 -13.72 -1.87 5.24
C PRO A 50 -15.25 -1.90 5.34
N ILE A 51 -15.78 -2.97 5.92
CA ILE A 51 -17.14 -2.97 6.47
C ILE A 51 -17.00 -2.10 7.71
N GLN A 52 -17.11 -0.80 7.54
CA GLN A 52 -17.27 0.10 8.67
C GLN A 52 -18.64 -0.18 9.27
N SER A 53 -18.66 -1.07 10.26
CA SER A 53 -19.82 -1.24 11.10
C SER A 53 -20.15 0.12 11.72
N GLY A 54 -21.28 0.70 11.32
CA GLY A 54 -21.79 1.95 11.87
C GLY A 54 -21.57 3.22 11.05
N VAL A 55 -20.80 3.19 9.95
CA VAL A 55 -20.72 4.33 9.03
C VAL A 55 -21.67 4.08 7.86
N PRO A 56 -22.61 5.00 7.56
CA PRO A 56 -23.47 4.85 6.39
C PRO A 56 -22.62 4.65 5.13
N ARG A 57 -23.06 3.78 4.21
CA ARG A 57 -22.42 3.54 2.89
C ARG A 57 -22.10 4.82 2.11
N GLY A 58 -22.62 5.97 2.55
CA GLY A 58 -22.37 7.29 1.98
C GLY A 58 -20.92 7.77 2.02
N ALA A 59 -20.12 7.38 3.02
CA ALA A 59 -18.69 7.73 3.04
C ALA A 59 -17.89 6.94 2.01
N HIS A 60 -18.31 5.70 1.70
CA HIS A 60 -17.70 4.86 0.66
C HIS A 60 -18.31 5.06 -0.73
N GLY A 61 -19.50 5.61 -0.84
CA GLY A 61 -20.09 6.04 -2.12
C GLY A 61 -19.34 7.20 -2.80
N ARG A 62 -18.33 7.75 -2.15
CA ARG A 62 -17.43 8.77 -2.73
C ARG A 62 -16.34 8.17 -3.62
N LEU A 63 -15.93 6.92 -3.40
CA LEU A 63 -14.81 6.31 -4.12
C LEU A 63 -15.24 5.76 -5.48
N ARG A 64 -14.58 6.23 -6.53
CA ARG A 64 -14.70 5.66 -7.87
C ARG A 64 -13.58 4.65 -8.06
N HIS A 65 -13.91 3.43 -8.47
CA HIS A 65 -12.93 2.40 -8.82
C HIS A 65 -12.92 2.20 -10.33
N THR A 66 -11.74 1.85 -10.86
CA THR A 66 -11.64 1.47 -12.27
C THR A 66 -12.41 0.18 -12.54
N ASP A 67 -13.11 0.12 -13.65
CA ASP A 67 -13.74 -1.06 -14.23
C ASP A 67 -12.93 -1.64 -15.40
N ASP A 68 -11.78 -1.04 -15.71
CA ASP A 68 -10.89 -1.49 -16.78
C ASP A 68 -10.50 -2.98 -16.57
N PRO A 69 -10.91 -3.88 -17.48
CA PRO A 69 -10.61 -5.31 -17.37
C PRO A 69 -9.11 -5.65 -17.43
N ALA A 70 -8.30 -4.73 -17.93
CA ALA A 70 -6.84 -4.88 -17.96
C ALA A 70 -6.21 -4.67 -16.57
N VAL A 71 -6.96 -4.13 -15.58
CA VAL A 71 -6.47 -3.93 -14.21
C VAL A 71 -6.86 -5.11 -13.33
N PRO A 72 -5.90 -5.96 -12.93
CA PRO A 72 -6.18 -7.13 -12.09
C PRO A 72 -6.77 -6.76 -10.72
N LYS A 73 -7.66 -7.61 -10.18
CA LYS A 73 -8.52 -7.28 -9.04
C LYS A 73 -8.11 -7.92 -7.71
N GLY A 74 -7.05 -8.75 -7.67
CA GLY A 74 -6.57 -9.37 -6.45
C GLY A 74 -6.21 -8.33 -5.38
N ASN A 75 -6.61 -8.55 -4.12
CA ASN A 75 -6.44 -7.57 -3.06
C ASN A 75 -6.45 -8.15 -1.63
N ALA A 76 -6.57 -9.48 -1.48
CA ALA A 76 -6.58 -10.14 -0.16
C ALA A 76 -5.20 -10.10 0.53
N TYR A 77 -4.13 -10.02 -0.26
CA TYR A 77 -2.76 -9.94 0.24
C TYR A 77 -2.00 -8.80 -0.43
N ILE A 78 -1.08 -8.18 0.34
CA ILE A 78 -0.21 -7.11 -0.13
C ILE A 78 1.23 -7.49 0.26
N LEU A 79 2.09 -7.69 -0.74
CA LEU A 79 3.51 -7.91 -0.55
C LEU A 79 4.27 -6.65 -0.94
N ILE A 80 5.11 -6.17 -0.03
CA ILE A 80 5.87 -4.94 -0.21
C ILE A 80 7.36 -5.22 0.00
N PHE A 81 8.19 -4.81 -0.95
CA PHE A 81 9.64 -4.74 -0.80
C PHE A 81 10.07 -3.28 -0.76
N GLY A 82 10.87 -2.89 0.22
CA GLY A 82 11.48 -1.59 0.31
C GLY A 82 12.90 -1.60 -0.23
N GLY A 83 13.24 -0.59 -1.02
CA GLY A 83 14.56 -0.42 -1.62
C GLY A 83 15.06 1.01 -1.55
N GLU A 84 16.37 1.19 -1.69
CA GLU A 84 17.02 2.51 -1.66
C GLU A 84 16.45 3.44 -2.71
N THR A 85 16.19 2.92 -3.90
CA THR A 85 15.57 3.62 -5.03
C THR A 85 14.74 2.63 -5.85
N ALA A 86 13.85 3.13 -6.71
CA ALA A 86 13.10 2.29 -7.66
C ALA A 86 14.03 1.50 -8.61
N HIS A 87 15.23 2.04 -8.87
CA HIS A 87 16.24 1.40 -9.70
C HIS A 87 16.75 0.07 -9.10
N ALA A 88 16.75 -0.10 -7.77
CA ALA A 88 17.09 -1.36 -7.12
C ALA A 88 16.20 -2.54 -7.60
N PHE A 89 15.00 -2.25 -8.06
CA PHE A 89 14.05 -3.24 -8.58
C PHE A 89 14.14 -3.42 -10.11
N ALA A 90 15.02 -2.69 -10.80
CA ALA A 90 15.20 -2.78 -12.25
C ALA A 90 16.28 -3.80 -12.68
N HIS A 91 17.06 -4.36 -11.74
CA HIS A 91 18.18 -5.27 -12.04
C HIS A 91 18.05 -6.64 -11.34
N PRO A 92 17.27 -7.56 -11.93
CA PRO A 92 16.34 -7.41 -13.04
C PRO A 92 14.98 -6.85 -12.60
N VAL A 93 14.19 -6.35 -13.57
CA VAL A 93 12.78 -5.97 -13.33
C VAL A 93 11.94 -7.17 -12.88
N PRO A 94 10.83 -6.97 -12.15
CA PRO A 94 10.06 -8.06 -11.57
C PRO A 94 9.70 -9.21 -12.51
N PRO A 95 9.24 -9.00 -13.77
CA PRO A 95 8.96 -10.11 -14.67
C PRO A 95 10.20 -10.94 -15.04
N LYS A 96 11.34 -10.28 -15.27
CA LYS A 96 12.61 -10.98 -15.57
C LYS A 96 13.15 -11.71 -14.34
N TYR A 97 13.02 -11.11 -13.16
CA TYR A 97 13.37 -11.76 -11.91
C TYR A 97 12.56 -13.04 -11.71
N ARG A 98 11.24 -12.99 -11.89
CA ARG A 98 10.37 -14.18 -11.80
C ARG A 98 10.77 -15.27 -12.80
N ALA A 99 11.08 -14.88 -14.02
CA ALA A 99 11.52 -15.84 -15.06
C ALA A 99 12.86 -16.52 -14.73
N SER A 100 13.71 -15.91 -13.91
CA SER A 100 15.00 -16.45 -13.48
C SER A 100 14.93 -17.40 -12.28
N LEU A 101 13.78 -17.48 -11.61
CA LEU A 101 13.58 -18.36 -10.46
C LEU A 101 13.53 -19.84 -10.85
N SER A 102 13.69 -20.73 -9.86
CA SER A 102 13.48 -22.15 -10.03
C SER A 102 12.06 -22.47 -10.52
N LYS A 103 11.87 -23.64 -11.14
CA LYS A 103 10.53 -24.06 -11.59
C LYS A 103 9.55 -24.20 -10.44
N GLU A 104 10.01 -24.60 -9.27
CA GLU A 104 9.24 -24.70 -8.03
C GLU A 104 8.81 -23.32 -7.55
N ASP A 105 9.72 -22.34 -7.51
CA ASP A 105 9.41 -20.96 -7.12
C ASP A 105 8.44 -20.30 -8.12
N GLN A 106 8.61 -20.56 -9.43
CA GLN A 106 7.69 -20.07 -10.45
C GLN A 106 6.27 -20.65 -10.25
N LYS A 107 6.13 -21.93 -9.89
CA LYS A 107 4.83 -22.54 -9.56
C LYS A 107 4.18 -21.86 -8.35
N MET A 108 4.96 -21.54 -7.31
CA MET A 108 4.45 -20.83 -6.15
C MET A 108 3.95 -19.43 -6.53
N ILE A 109 4.69 -18.66 -7.32
CA ILE A 109 4.25 -17.34 -7.79
C ILE A 109 2.99 -17.45 -8.66
N ALA A 110 2.88 -18.49 -9.49
CA ALA A 110 1.71 -18.72 -10.35
C ALA A 110 0.40 -18.99 -9.57
N MET A 111 0.48 -19.27 -8.26
CA MET A 111 -0.71 -19.37 -7.40
C MET A 111 -1.40 -18.02 -7.15
N ARG A 112 -0.76 -16.89 -7.44
CA ARG A 112 -1.33 -15.55 -7.25
C ARG A 112 -2.45 -15.30 -8.24
N ILE A 113 -3.64 -15.02 -7.75
CA ILE A 113 -4.84 -14.73 -8.54
C ILE A 113 -5.02 -13.23 -8.65
N GLY A 114 -5.24 -12.71 -9.87
CA GLY A 114 -5.51 -11.31 -10.10
C GLY A 114 -4.37 -10.38 -9.65
N GLU A 115 -3.11 -10.82 -9.79
CA GLU A 115 -1.96 -10.04 -9.32
C GLU A 115 -1.76 -8.79 -10.15
N ARG A 116 -1.62 -7.64 -9.47
CA ARG A 116 -1.08 -6.40 -10.02
C ARG A 116 0.16 -5.98 -9.26
N THR A 117 1.07 -5.29 -9.94
CA THR A 117 2.36 -4.87 -9.38
C THR A 117 2.67 -3.43 -9.75
N ASN A 118 3.13 -2.65 -8.75
CA ASN A 118 3.66 -1.31 -8.97
C ASN A 118 5.09 -1.21 -8.44
N LEU A 119 5.93 -0.50 -9.17
CA LEU A 119 7.18 0.06 -8.68
C LEU A 119 6.97 1.55 -8.41
N LEU A 120 7.25 1.98 -7.21
CA LEU A 120 6.93 3.30 -6.71
C LEU A 120 8.17 3.99 -6.15
N THR A 121 8.23 5.29 -6.25
CA THR A 121 9.22 6.13 -5.58
C THR A 121 8.53 7.13 -4.66
N ASP A 122 9.21 7.52 -3.57
CA ASP A 122 8.71 8.57 -2.69
C ASP A 122 8.63 9.90 -3.43
N GLU A 123 7.50 10.55 -3.31
CA GLU A 123 7.32 11.97 -3.62
C GLU A 123 7.55 12.77 -2.34
N ASN A 124 6.88 12.40 -1.25
CA ASN A 124 7.00 13.03 0.04
C ASN A 124 6.62 12.05 1.16
N GLY A 125 6.97 12.39 2.40
CA GLY A 125 6.57 11.64 3.58
C GLY A 125 6.71 12.46 4.85
N ILE A 126 5.90 12.14 5.84
CA ILE A 126 5.91 12.79 7.15
C ILE A 126 5.72 11.75 8.26
N GLY A 127 6.42 11.96 9.38
CA GLY A 127 6.21 11.17 10.58
C GLY A 127 4.91 11.56 11.29
N GLY A 128 4.22 10.56 11.84
CA GLY A 128 3.10 10.77 12.74
C GLY A 128 3.56 10.96 14.21
N PRO A 129 2.63 11.23 15.15
CA PRO A 129 2.96 11.35 16.57
C PRO A 129 3.55 10.07 17.17
N GLU A 130 3.31 8.94 16.54
CA GLU A 130 3.80 7.62 16.98
C GLU A 130 5.05 7.14 16.21
N ALA A 131 5.72 8.01 15.47
CA ALA A 131 6.89 7.66 14.64
C ALA A 131 8.01 6.96 15.43
N GLY A 132 8.21 7.36 16.70
CA GLY A 132 9.18 6.74 17.61
C GLY A 132 8.82 5.32 18.07
N LYS A 133 7.61 4.84 17.82
CA LYS A 133 7.18 3.47 18.14
C LYS A 133 7.47 2.45 17.04
N ARG A 134 8.07 2.86 15.94
CA ARG A 134 8.48 1.93 14.88
C ARG A 134 9.55 0.98 15.40
N ASP A 135 9.29 -0.32 15.35
CA ASP A 135 10.27 -1.35 15.68
C ASP A 135 11.32 -1.44 14.54
N PRO A 136 12.60 -1.14 14.81
CA PRO A 136 13.65 -1.19 13.79
C PRO A 136 13.92 -2.61 13.25
N LYS A 137 13.49 -3.65 13.96
CA LYS A 137 13.61 -5.06 13.55
C LYS A 137 12.48 -5.51 12.62
N GLN A 138 11.53 -4.63 12.35
CA GLN A 138 10.35 -4.93 11.55
C GLN A 138 10.22 -3.95 10.37
N ALA A 139 9.86 -4.47 9.22
CA ALA A 139 9.53 -3.66 8.07
C ALA A 139 8.10 -3.12 8.20
N LEU A 140 7.95 -1.82 8.15
CA LEU A 140 6.69 -1.09 8.32
C LEU A 140 6.00 -1.34 9.68
N SER A 141 4.88 -0.69 9.90
CA SER A 141 4.08 -0.82 11.12
C SER A 141 3.13 -2.03 11.06
N PRO A 142 2.57 -2.47 12.19
CA PRO A 142 1.66 -3.64 12.24
C PRO A 142 0.41 -3.49 11.39
N CYS A 143 -0.08 -2.26 11.21
CA CYS A 143 -1.25 -1.95 10.39
C CYS A 143 -0.91 -0.87 9.36
N ILE A 144 -1.36 -1.07 8.13
CA ILE A 144 -1.26 -0.09 7.05
C ILE A 144 -2.63 0.21 6.45
N GLN A 145 -2.75 1.41 5.86
CA GLN A 145 -3.76 1.69 4.84
C GLN A 145 -3.03 2.13 3.58
N LEU A 146 -3.33 1.47 2.47
CA LEU A 146 -2.69 1.72 1.19
C LEU A 146 -3.72 2.12 0.14
N GLY A 147 -3.67 3.39 -0.25
CA GLY A 147 -4.46 3.93 -1.37
C GLY A 147 -3.65 3.89 -2.66
N THR A 148 -4.29 3.48 -3.76
CA THR A 148 -3.71 3.49 -5.11
C THR A 148 -4.74 4.04 -6.09
N PHE A 149 -4.39 5.08 -6.84
CA PHE A 149 -5.34 5.81 -7.68
C PHE A 149 -4.65 6.64 -8.77
N ASN A 150 -5.42 7.01 -9.78
CA ASN A 150 -5.12 8.07 -10.74
C ASN A 150 -5.86 9.34 -10.35
N ALA A 151 -5.38 10.50 -10.79
CA ALA A 151 -6.01 11.79 -10.52
C ALA A 151 -7.44 11.87 -11.09
N GLY A 152 -7.75 11.09 -12.14
CA GLY A 152 -9.06 11.10 -12.78
C GLY A 152 -9.34 12.47 -13.39
N ASP A 153 -10.41 13.12 -12.91
CA ASP A 153 -10.83 14.45 -13.37
C ASP A 153 -10.23 15.60 -12.51
N VAL A 154 -9.27 15.29 -11.62
CA VAL A 154 -8.57 16.29 -10.80
C VAL A 154 -7.32 16.77 -11.55
N PRO A 155 -7.06 18.08 -11.66
CA PRO A 155 -5.75 18.58 -12.06
C PRO A 155 -4.67 18.06 -11.10
N GLU A 156 -3.55 17.63 -11.65
CA GLU A 156 -2.46 17.03 -10.86
C GLU A 156 -1.86 18.01 -9.83
N ASP A 157 -1.80 19.29 -10.17
CA ASP A 157 -1.35 20.38 -9.29
C ASP A 157 -2.33 20.61 -8.13
N GLU A 158 -3.66 20.54 -8.34
CA GLU A 158 -4.66 20.59 -7.26
C GLU A 158 -4.52 19.38 -6.32
N LEU A 159 -4.23 18.19 -6.86
CA LEU A 159 -3.97 17.00 -6.06
C LEU A 159 -2.70 17.15 -5.21
N LEU A 160 -1.64 17.70 -5.79
CA LEU A 160 -0.40 17.98 -5.07
C LEU A 160 -0.61 19.01 -3.96
N ASP A 161 -1.34 20.09 -4.24
CA ASP A 161 -1.68 21.14 -3.26
C ASP A 161 -2.46 20.55 -2.08
N TRP A 162 -3.49 19.72 -2.34
CA TRP A 162 -4.27 19.06 -1.30
C TRP A 162 -3.41 18.15 -0.41
N TYR A 163 -2.50 17.36 -1.00
CA TYR A 163 -1.58 16.52 -0.21
C TYR A 163 -0.60 17.35 0.61
N ALA A 164 0.04 18.35 0.01
CA ALA A 164 1.08 19.14 0.64
C ALA A 164 0.55 20.02 1.79
N ASN A 165 -0.58 20.68 1.57
CA ASN A 165 -1.10 21.69 2.50
C ASN A 165 -2.15 21.14 3.46
N TRP A 166 -2.73 19.98 3.18
CA TRP A 166 -3.75 19.41 4.05
C TRP A 166 -3.45 17.95 4.46
N ARG A 167 -3.40 17.04 3.50
CA ARG A 167 -3.43 15.60 3.81
C ARG A 167 -2.21 15.12 4.60
N LEU A 168 -1.01 15.48 4.17
CA LEU A 168 0.22 15.12 4.87
C LEU A 168 0.31 15.79 6.24
N PRO A 169 0.11 17.13 6.38
CA PRO A 169 0.17 17.79 7.68
C PRO A 169 -0.85 17.27 8.70
N SER A 170 -2.04 16.84 8.25
CA SER A 170 -3.06 16.30 9.15
C SER A 170 -2.62 15.00 9.84
N MET A 171 -1.80 14.19 9.17
CA MET A 171 -1.28 12.94 9.71
C MET A 171 -0.26 13.13 10.82
N ASN A 172 0.46 14.25 10.84
CA ASN A 172 1.43 14.56 11.90
C ASN A 172 0.77 14.72 13.28
N LYS A 173 -0.54 14.95 13.34
CA LYS A 173 -1.31 15.15 14.58
C LYS A 173 -2.28 13.99 14.87
N LEU A 174 -2.38 13.01 13.98
CA LEU A 174 -3.36 11.94 14.10
C LEU A 174 -2.92 10.89 15.11
N PRO A 175 -3.63 10.68 16.23
CA PRO A 175 -3.28 9.65 17.20
C PRO A 175 -3.21 8.27 16.55
N GLY A 176 -2.22 7.48 16.94
CA GLY A 176 -2.00 6.15 16.38
C GLY A 176 -1.28 6.12 15.02
N CYS A 177 -1.08 7.28 14.37
CA CYS A 177 -0.32 7.35 13.11
C CYS A 177 1.18 7.29 13.38
N VAL A 178 1.88 6.36 12.73
CA VAL A 178 3.34 6.24 12.73
C VAL A 178 3.96 7.06 11.60
N GLY A 179 3.28 7.14 10.47
CA GLY A 179 3.73 7.94 9.34
C GLY A 179 2.86 7.78 8.11
N ILE A 180 3.11 8.64 7.15
CA ILE A 180 2.49 8.64 5.83
C ILE A 180 3.57 8.85 4.77
N ARG A 181 3.44 8.14 3.64
CA ARG A 181 4.25 8.32 2.45
C ARG A 181 3.34 8.51 1.24
N LYS A 182 3.56 9.61 0.52
CA LYS A 182 3.00 9.84 -0.80
C LYS A 182 3.99 9.34 -1.84
N LEU A 183 3.52 8.56 -2.79
CA LEU A 183 4.33 7.80 -3.73
C LEU A 183 3.84 8.03 -5.16
N VAL A 184 4.76 7.95 -6.12
CA VAL A 184 4.48 8.02 -7.56
C VAL A 184 4.99 6.74 -8.23
N SER A 185 4.19 6.18 -9.12
CA SER A 185 4.54 4.95 -9.85
C SER A 185 5.56 5.24 -10.96
N VAL A 186 6.64 4.50 -10.91
CA VAL A 186 7.63 4.38 -12.00
C VAL A 186 7.14 3.35 -13.02
N SER A 187 6.38 2.34 -12.56
CA SER A 187 5.79 1.30 -13.39
C SER A 187 4.55 0.74 -12.69
N GLY A 188 3.55 0.38 -13.45
CA GLY A 188 2.29 -0.21 -12.99
C GLY A 188 1.11 0.76 -13.05
N TRP A 189 -0.08 0.25 -12.84
CA TRP A 189 -1.31 1.01 -12.66
C TRP A 189 -1.54 1.17 -11.14
N ALA A 190 -1.75 2.28 -10.55
CA ALA A 190 -2.04 3.63 -10.87
C ALA A 190 -0.80 4.54 -10.70
N LYS A 191 -0.93 5.83 -11.12
CA LYS A 191 0.14 6.83 -10.99
C LYS A 191 0.47 7.18 -9.56
N HIS A 192 -0.52 7.32 -8.69
CA HIS A 192 -0.37 7.76 -7.31
C HIS A 192 -0.63 6.63 -6.33
N SER A 193 0.14 6.64 -5.24
CA SER A 193 -0.13 5.81 -4.07
C SER A 193 0.10 6.60 -2.79
N VAL A 194 -0.60 6.21 -1.72
CA VAL A 194 -0.39 6.75 -0.39
C VAL A 194 -0.39 5.61 0.62
N LEU A 195 0.70 5.50 1.37
CA LEU A 195 0.88 4.49 2.40
C LEU A 195 0.82 5.16 3.77
N TYR A 196 -0.20 4.83 4.54
CA TYR A 196 -0.34 5.20 5.95
C TYR A 196 0.09 4.04 6.82
N GLU A 197 0.80 4.34 7.89
CA GLU A 197 1.24 3.39 8.90
C GLU A 197 0.62 3.72 10.25
N PHE A 198 0.12 2.69 10.95
CA PHE A 198 -0.53 2.81 12.24
C PHE A 198 0.03 1.80 13.24
N VAL A 199 0.04 2.18 14.52
CA VAL A 199 0.47 1.29 15.62
C VAL A 199 -0.40 0.04 15.75
N SER A 200 -1.68 0.11 15.32
CA SER A 200 -2.60 -1.03 15.31
C SER A 200 -3.81 -0.77 14.42
N LEU A 201 -4.53 -1.82 14.06
CA LEU A 201 -5.82 -1.73 13.36
C LEU A 201 -6.87 -0.99 14.20
N GLU A 202 -6.88 -1.20 15.50
CA GLU A 202 -7.79 -0.50 16.43
C GLU A 202 -7.56 1.02 16.40
N ALA A 203 -6.31 1.47 16.52
CA ALA A 203 -5.96 2.89 16.45
C ALA A 203 -6.37 3.52 15.11
N ARG A 204 -6.09 2.81 13.99
CA ARG A 204 -6.53 3.25 12.65
C ARG A 204 -8.05 3.39 12.59
N ASN A 205 -8.81 2.39 13.03
CA ASN A 205 -10.27 2.38 12.96
C ASN A 205 -10.90 3.44 13.86
N LYS A 206 -10.28 3.74 15.00
CA LYS A 206 -10.77 4.75 15.95
C LYS A 206 -10.54 6.18 15.48
N TYR A 207 -9.37 6.49 14.94
CA TYR A 207 -8.97 7.89 14.73
C TYR A 207 -8.96 8.34 13.27
N PHE A 208 -8.70 7.42 12.33
CA PHE A 208 -8.55 7.79 10.93
C PHE A 208 -9.86 8.25 10.25
N PRO A 209 -11.05 7.64 10.49
CA PRO A 209 -12.26 8.02 9.78
C PRO A 209 -12.71 9.47 10.01
N ASP A 210 -12.46 10.02 11.20
CA ASP A 210 -12.97 11.35 11.57
C ASP A 210 -11.96 12.48 11.33
N HIS A 211 -10.69 12.18 11.01
CA HIS A 211 -9.69 13.22 10.80
C HIS A 211 -10.00 14.11 9.59
N GLU A 212 -10.71 13.59 8.59
CA GLU A 212 -11.11 14.32 7.39
C GLU A 212 -12.19 15.38 7.65
N LYS A 213 -12.86 15.30 8.81
CA LYS A 213 -13.93 16.20 9.23
C LYS A 213 -13.49 17.23 10.27
N ALA A 214 -12.18 17.48 10.36
CA ALA A 214 -11.63 18.37 11.38
C ALA A 214 -12.16 19.81 11.29
N THR A 215 -12.41 20.30 10.07
CA THR A 215 -13.15 21.55 9.81
C THR A 215 -14.06 21.38 8.58
N PRO A 216 -15.12 22.19 8.44
CA PRO A 216 -16.00 22.14 7.27
C PRO A 216 -15.27 22.36 5.94
N GLU A 217 -14.28 23.26 5.90
CA GLU A 217 -13.50 23.54 4.70
C GLU A 217 -12.69 22.34 4.26
N MET A 218 -12.12 21.62 5.24
CA MET A 218 -11.30 20.44 5.00
C MET A 218 -12.12 19.24 4.57
N ASP A 219 -13.31 19.04 5.16
CA ASP A 219 -14.25 18.02 4.71
C ASP A 219 -14.71 18.28 3.27
N ALA A 220 -15.05 19.55 2.95
CA ALA A 220 -15.43 19.94 1.60
C ALA A 220 -14.30 19.75 0.58
N TRP A 221 -13.07 20.10 0.95
CA TRP A 221 -11.91 19.89 0.06
C TRP A 221 -11.62 18.41 -0.16
N THR A 222 -11.60 17.61 0.92
CA THR A 222 -11.45 16.15 0.84
C THR A 222 -12.53 15.51 -0.02
N ASP A 223 -13.81 15.89 0.19
CA ASP A 223 -14.93 15.37 -0.59
C ASP A 223 -14.78 15.67 -2.09
N ARG A 224 -14.43 16.92 -2.42
CA ARG A 224 -14.20 17.33 -3.81
C ARG A 224 -13.07 16.54 -4.47
N MET A 225 -11.98 16.31 -3.75
CA MET A 225 -10.83 15.56 -4.27
C MET A 225 -11.15 14.08 -4.43
N VAL A 226 -11.61 13.43 -3.37
CA VAL A 226 -11.78 11.98 -3.33
C VAL A 226 -12.82 11.48 -4.33
N ARG A 227 -13.89 12.23 -4.58
CA ARG A 227 -14.94 11.86 -5.57
C ARG A 227 -14.43 11.79 -7.00
N LYS A 228 -13.39 12.54 -7.33
CA LYS A 228 -12.84 12.64 -8.69
C LYS A 228 -11.71 11.65 -8.94
N LEU A 229 -11.08 11.12 -7.89
CA LEU A 229 -10.01 10.14 -8.02
C LEU A 229 -10.54 8.80 -8.56
N LEU A 230 -9.76 8.17 -9.43
CA LEU A 230 -10.05 6.83 -9.95
C LEU A 230 -9.15 5.81 -9.24
N HIS A 231 -9.73 5.04 -8.32
CA HIS A 231 -9.00 4.08 -7.49
C HIS A 231 -8.78 2.74 -8.19
N ALA A 232 -7.70 2.05 -7.82
CA ALA A 232 -7.51 0.64 -8.17
C ALA A 232 -8.55 -0.25 -7.49
N PRO A 233 -8.83 -1.44 -8.01
CA PRO A 233 -9.72 -2.39 -7.36
C PRO A 233 -9.28 -2.66 -5.91
N GLY A 234 -10.22 -2.61 -4.96
CA GLY A 234 -9.98 -2.81 -3.53
C GLY A 234 -9.27 -1.66 -2.79
N SER A 235 -8.86 -0.60 -3.49
CA SER A 235 -8.22 0.58 -2.87
C SER A 235 -9.27 1.50 -2.23
N PRO A 236 -8.97 2.13 -1.05
CA PRO A 236 -7.80 1.88 -0.21
C PRO A 236 -7.89 0.57 0.58
N ASN A 237 -6.80 -0.19 0.60
CA ASN A 237 -6.71 -1.43 1.38
C ASN A 237 -6.27 -1.11 2.82
N VAL A 238 -7.01 -1.58 3.80
CA VAL A 238 -6.55 -1.68 5.19
C VAL A 238 -6.02 -3.08 5.40
N ALA A 239 -4.83 -3.22 5.96
CA ALA A 239 -4.18 -4.52 6.08
C ALA A 239 -3.31 -4.65 7.32
N GLN A 240 -3.24 -5.85 7.88
CA GLN A 240 -2.38 -6.19 9.02
C GLN A 240 -1.16 -6.99 8.53
N ARG A 241 0.01 -6.68 9.09
CA ARG A 241 1.24 -7.37 8.78
C ARG A 241 1.21 -8.79 9.33
N ILE A 242 1.49 -9.77 8.48
CA ILE A 242 1.56 -11.19 8.84
C ILE A 242 2.99 -11.74 8.79
N ALA A 243 3.90 -11.07 8.08
CA ALA A 243 5.34 -11.39 8.09
C ALA A 243 6.18 -10.18 7.70
N SER A 244 7.44 -10.15 8.14
CA SER A 244 8.44 -9.21 7.65
C SER A 244 9.85 -9.81 7.67
N THR A 245 10.73 -9.26 6.83
CA THR A 245 12.15 -9.60 6.76
C THR A 245 12.92 -8.29 6.60
N VAL A 246 13.89 -8.05 7.45
CA VAL A 246 14.80 -6.88 7.39
C VAL A 246 16.21 -7.40 7.14
N LYS A 247 17.00 -6.63 6.39
CA LYS A 247 18.42 -6.96 6.07
C LYS A 247 19.32 -6.75 7.27
#